data_26ae13099193929c031a52be4b11c5fa
#
_entry.id   26ae13099193929c031a52be4b11c5fa
#
_cell.length_a   1.000
_cell.length_b   1.000
_cell.length_c   1.000
_cell.angle_alpha   90.00
_cell.angle_beta   90.00
_cell.angle_gamma   90.00
#
_symmetry.space_group_name_H-M   'P 1'
#
loop_
_entity.id
_entity.type
_entity.pdbx_description
1 polymer ?
#
loop_
_entity_poly.entity_id
_entity_poly.type
_entity_poly.pdbx_seq_one_letter_code
_entity_poly.pdbx_strand_id
1 'polypeptide(L)'
;MHQYIKSNAKEKKTQRNNHLAFSLLDILLQIDLHCSHSFTFLIQGIAKFLSIYSLKLLQFPDVPDSPTHLQATEVTKTSVTLTWEVPQKDGGSPITGYIVERCQQPGSRWVKVSKKSTPDTMYAVNELIENTDYKFRVAAENSVGIGKPSEPTSSITVKIPYGKS
;
A
#
# COMPACT_ATOMS: atom_id res chain seq x y z
N MET A 1 28.02 -8.08 0.12
CA MET A 1 28.51 -7.29 -1.02
C MET A 1 27.41 -6.91 -2.02
N HIS A 2 26.47 -7.79 -2.35
CA HIS A 2 25.38 -7.54 -3.33
C HIS A 2 24.32 -6.50 -2.88
N GLN A 3 24.06 -6.37 -1.61
CA GLN A 3 23.13 -5.36 -1.05
C GLN A 3 23.71 -3.93 -1.04
N TYR A 4 25.03 -3.80 -0.87
CA TYR A 4 25.70 -2.50 -0.84
C TYR A 4 25.72 -1.82 -2.21
N ILE A 5 25.77 -2.60 -3.29
CA ILE A 5 25.78 -2.09 -4.68
C ILE A 5 24.39 -1.58 -5.10
N LYS A 6 23.31 -2.22 -4.61
CA LYS A 6 21.92 -1.79 -4.89
C LYS A 6 21.55 -0.48 -4.20
N SER A 7 22.02 -0.24 -2.97
CA SER A 7 21.78 1.02 -2.26
C SER A 7 22.46 2.20 -2.95
N ASN A 8 23.70 2.01 -3.39
CA ASN A 8 24.48 3.06 -4.08
C ASN A 8 23.94 3.44 -5.47
N ALA A 9 23.32 2.48 -6.19
CA ALA A 9 22.65 2.75 -7.46
C ALA A 9 21.35 3.55 -7.30
N LYS A 10 20.61 3.30 -6.20
CA LYS A 10 19.37 4.01 -5.87
C LYS A 10 19.64 5.45 -5.45
N GLU A 11 20.68 5.69 -4.64
CA GLU A 11 21.10 7.04 -4.24
C GLU A 11 21.61 7.87 -5.41
N LYS A 12 22.41 7.29 -6.32
CA LYS A 12 22.90 7.99 -7.52
C LYS A 12 21.78 8.36 -8.49
N LYS A 13 20.72 7.58 -8.57
CA LYS A 13 19.54 7.90 -9.40
C LYS A 13 18.71 9.02 -8.79
N THR A 14 18.57 9.05 -7.48
CA THR A 14 17.88 10.13 -6.74
C THR A 14 18.65 11.45 -6.82
N GLN A 15 19.98 11.42 -6.65
CA GLN A 15 20.81 12.63 -6.80
C GLN A 15 20.78 13.21 -8.22
N ARG A 16 20.77 12.38 -9.26
CA ARG A 16 20.71 12.85 -10.64
C ARG A 16 19.38 13.53 -10.96
N ASN A 17 18.27 13.01 -10.45
CA ASN A 17 16.95 13.62 -10.65
C ASN A 17 16.81 14.95 -9.90
N ASN A 18 17.39 15.07 -8.71
CA ASN A 18 17.40 16.32 -7.96
C ASN A 18 18.25 17.40 -8.64
N HIS A 19 19.37 17.02 -9.25
CA HIS A 19 20.23 17.97 -9.95
C HIS A 19 19.57 18.55 -11.23
N LEU A 20 18.77 17.73 -11.94
CA LEU A 20 18.00 18.19 -13.11
C LEU A 20 16.82 19.10 -12.73
N ALA A 21 16.18 18.85 -11.60
CA ALA A 21 15.09 19.70 -11.09
C ALA A 21 15.59 21.06 -10.65
N PHE A 22 16.76 21.13 -9.99
CA PHE A 22 17.37 22.41 -9.62
C PHE A 22 17.85 23.20 -10.83
N SER A 23 18.40 22.56 -11.85
CA SER A 23 18.87 23.22 -13.08
C SER A 23 17.76 23.88 -13.88
N LEU A 24 16.57 23.28 -13.90
CA LEU A 24 15.40 23.88 -14.58
C LEU A 24 14.79 25.07 -13.79
N LEU A 25 14.84 25.03 -12.47
CA LEU A 25 14.37 26.14 -11.63
C LEU A 25 15.31 27.36 -11.73
N ASP A 26 16.61 27.13 -11.79
CA ASP A 26 17.63 28.17 -11.96
C ASP A 26 17.55 28.83 -13.34
N ILE A 27 17.26 28.08 -14.39
CA ILE A 27 17.04 28.61 -15.75
C ILE A 27 15.80 29.48 -15.83
N LEU A 28 14.72 29.09 -15.13
CA LEU A 28 13.46 29.88 -15.09
C LEU A 28 13.60 31.17 -14.29
N LEU A 29 14.41 31.20 -13.24
CA LEU A 29 14.70 32.40 -12.44
C LEU A 29 15.60 33.41 -13.17
N GLN A 30 16.39 32.99 -14.15
CA GLN A 30 17.23 33.88 -14.95
C GLN A 30 16.53 34.58 -16.12
N ILE A 31 15.32 34.14 -16.49
CA ILE A 31 14.56 34.71 -17.61
C ILE A 31 13.76 35.99 -17.21
N ASP A 32 13.67 36.31 -15.92
CA ASP A 32 12.76 37.31 -15.38
C ASP A 32 13.24 38.78 -15.50
N LEU A 33 14.34 39.08 -16.18
CA LEU A 33 14.94 40.41 -16.10
C LEU A 33 14.69 41.35 -17.29
N HIS A 34 14.00 40.94 -18.37
CA HIS A 34 13.85 41.85 -19.53
C HIS A 34 12.64 41.59 -20.45
N CYS A 35 11.40 41.52 -19.96
CA CYS A 35 10.27 41.52 -20.91
C CYS A 35 8.95 42.11 -20.38
N SER A 36 8.21 42.75 -21.30
CA SER A 36 7.01 43.55 -21.06
C SER A 36 5.81 42.77 -20.51
N HIS A 37 4.88 43.45 -19.85
CA HIS A 37 3.73 42.95 -19.07
C HIS A 37 2.89 41.80 -19.70
N SER A 38 2.86 41.64 -21.01
CA SER A 38 2.07 40.58 -21.65
C SER A 38 2.71 39.20 -21.61
N PHE A 39 4.04 39.13 -21.46
CA PHE A 39 4.80 37.90 -21.35
C PHE A 39 4.78 37.31 -19.91
N THR A 40 4.61 38.18 -18.90
CA THR A 40 4.59 37.80 -17.49
C THR A 40 3.40 36.86 -17.17
N PHE A 41 2.24 37.10 -17.75
CA PHE A 41 1.06 36.26 -17.56
C PHE A 41 1.24 34.85 -18.20
N LEU A 42 1.89 34.77 -19.34
CA LEU A 42 2.16 33.50 -20.01
C LEU A 42 3.19 32.68 -19.21
N ILE A 43 4.25 33.32 -18.72
CA ILE A 43 5.28 32.66 -17.90
C ILE A 43 4.73 32.23 -16.54
N GLN A 44 3.90 33.02 -15.88
CA GLN A 44 3.22 32.64 -14.65
C GLN A 44 2.27 31.43 -14.85
N GLY A 45 1.56 31.40 -15.98
CA GLY A 45 0.73 30.24 -16.36
C GLY A 45 1.54 28.98 -16.56
N ILE A 46 2.66 29.07 -17.29
CA ILE A 46 3.56 27.94 -17.56
C ILE A 46 4.28 27.49 -16.27
N ALA A 47 4.76 28.44 -15.44
CA ALA A 47 5.40 28.12 -14.16
C ALA A 47 4.42 27.45 -13.19
N LYS A 48 3.18 27.88 -13.14
CA LYS A 48 2.11 27.25 -12.34
C LYS A 48 1.76 25.87 -12.87
N PHE A 49 1.70 25.71 -14.19
CA PHE A 49 1.47 24.42 -14.85
C PHE A 49 2.64 23.44 -14.61
N LEU A 50 3.89 23.90 -14.77
CA LEU A 50 5.09 23.12 -14.49
C LEU A 50 5.24 22.77 -12.98
N SER A 51 4.85 23.67 -12.08
CA SER A 51 4.84 23.42 -10.63
C SER A 51 3.83 22.32 -10.27
N ILE A 52 2.63 22.34 -10.87
CA ILE A 52 1.63 21.28 -10.65
C ILE A 52 2.10 19.95 -11.24
N TYR A 53 2.73 19.96 -12.41
CA TYR A 53 3.31 18.75 -13.02
C TYR A 53 4.53 18.25 -12.26
N SER A 54 5.39 19.12 -11.77
CA SER A 54 6.58 18.76 -10.98
C SER A 54 6.19 18.16 -9.61
N LEU A 55 5.15 18.70 -8.96
CA LEU A 55 4.60 18.15 -7.71
C LEU A 55 3.93 16.78 -7.94
N LYS A 56 3.31 16.54 -9.10
CA LYS A 56 2.78 15.23 -9.47
C LYS A 56 3.87 14.20 -9.81
N LEU A 57 5.02 14.65 -10.33
CA LEU A 57 6.18 13.80 -10.64
C LEU A 57 7.03 13.46 -9.41
N LEU A 58 6.87 14.17 -8.29
CA LEU A 58 7.55 13.93 -7.02
C LEU A 58 6.71 13.07 -6.05
N GLN A 59 5.72 12.34 -6.54
CA GLN A 59 5.03 11.34 -5.72
C GLN A 59 5.99 10.17 -5.47
N PHE A 60 6.65 10.21 -4.31
CA PHE A 60 7.40 9.05 -3.83
C PHE A 60 6.39 7.92 -3.56
N PRO A 61 6.69 6.70 -3.99
CA PRO A 61 5.83 5.57 -3.66
C PRO A 61 5.80 5.38 -2.14
N ASP A 62 4.60 5.13 -1.63
CA ASP A 62 4.29 4.87 -0.23
C ASP A 62 3.72 3.46 -0.06
N VAL A 63 3.47 3.03 1.15
CA VAL A 63 2.79 1.77 1.42
C VAL A 63 1.32 1.85 0.99
N PRO A 64 0.66 0.71 0.67
CA PRO A 64 -0.75 0.70 0.29
C PRO A 64 -1.69 1.13 1.42
N ASP A 65 -2.87 1.63 1.06
CA ASP A 65 -3.99 1.79 1.99
C ASP A 65 -4.48 0.41 2.49
N SER A 66 -5.39 0.42 3.47
CA SER A 66 -5.99 -0.79 4.02
C SER A 66 -6.90 -1.47 2.98
N PRO A 67 -6.87 -2.82 2.84
CA PRO A 67 -7.91 -3.58 2.14
C PRO A 67 -9.29 -3.31 2.73
N THR A 68 -10.33 -3.40 1.90
CA THR A 68 -11.73 -3.14 2.29
C THR A 68 -12.59 -4.39 2.15
N HIS A 69 -13.81 -4.35 2.69
CA HIS A 69 -14.81 -5.42 2.59
C HIS A 69 -14.31 -6.81 3.00
N LEU A 70 -13.44 -6.85 4.04
CA LEU A 70 -12.99 -8.12 4.61
C LEU A 70 -14.15 -8.87 5.24
N GLN A 71 -14.41 -10.09 4.77
CA GLN A 71 -15.47 -10.96 5.27
C GLN A 71 -15.06 -12.44 5.24
N ALA A 72 -15.69 -13.24 6.08
CA ALA A 72 -15.59 -14.70 6.03
C ALA A 72 -16.70 -15.24 5.15
N THR A 73 -16.33 -16.00 4.13
CA THR A 73 -17.27 -16.58 3.14
C THR A 73 -17.59 -18.03 3.46
N GLU A 74 -16.67 -18.76 4.07
CA GLU A 74 -16.84 -20.14 4.47
C GLU A 74 -16.21 -20.40 5.82
N VAL A 75 -16.91 -21.13 6.68
CA VAL A 75 -16.41 -21.55 8.00
C VAL A 75 -16.61 -23.06 8.13
N THR A 76 -15.53 -23.76 8.51
CA THR A 76 -15.53 -25.20 8.77
C THR A 76 -15.14 -25.46 10.23
N LYS A 77 -14.90 -26.73 10.60
CA LYS A 77 -14.41 -27.12 11.93
C LYS A 77 -12.99 -26.63 12.24
N THR A 78 -12.17 -26.39 11.22
CA THR A 78 -10.75 -26.12 11.39
C THR A 78 -10.23 -25.04 10.46
N SER A 79 -11.12 -24.41 9.66
CA SER A 79 -10.71 -23.38 8.71
C SER A 79 -11.77 -22.28 8.54
N VAL A 80 -11.30 -21.11 8.13
CA VAL A 80 -12.12 -19.96 7.71
C VAL A 80 -11.56 -19.44 6.40
N THR A 81 -12.40 -19.36 5.37
CA THR A 81 -12.05 -18.69 4.11
C THR A 81 -12.44 -17.22 4.20
N LEU A 82 -11.45 -16.36 3.96
CA LEU A 82 -11.58 -14.91 3.97
C LEU A 82 -11.55 -14.39 2.53
N THR A 83 -12.33 -13.36 2.25
CA THR A 83 -12.28 -12.58 1.02
C THR A 83 -12.24 -11.10 1.35
N TRP A 84 -11.61 -10.29 0.50
CA TRP A 84 -11.51 -8.84 0.67
C TRP A 84 -11.41 -8.16 -0.68
N GLU A 85 -11.53 -6.85 -0.70
CA GLU A 85 -11.28 -6.02 -1.87
C GLU A 85 -9.93 -5.33 -1.79
N VAL A 86 -9.36 -5.05 -2.96
CA VAL A 86 -8.10 -4.31 -3.07
C VAL A 86 -8.21 -2.92 -2.43
N PRO A 87 -7.12 -2.38 -1.87
CA PRO A 87 -7.10 -1.01 -1.39
C PRO A 87 -7.45 0.00 -2.49
N GLN A 88 -8.07 1.12 -2.12
CA GLN A 88 -8.38 2.20 -3.07
C GLN A 88 -7.10 2.87 -3.62
N LYS A 89 -6.01 2.85 -2.86
CA LYS A 89 -4.70 3.37 -3.26
C LYS A 89 -3.63 2.34 -3.00
N ASP A 90 -2.83 2.11 -4.01
CA ASP A 90 -1.67 1.21 -3.95
C ASP A 90 -0.38 1.89 -3.44
N GLY A 91 -0.45 3.17 -3.09
CA GLY A 91 0.71 3.96 -2.69
C GLY A 91 1.61 4.38 -3.86
N GLY A 92 1.14 4.31 -5.11
CA GLY A 92 1.95 4.62 -6.30
C GLY A 92 2.92 3.52 -6.69
N SER A 93 2.74 2.31 -6.15
CA SER A 93 3.47 1.09 -6.50
C SER A 93 2.53 -0.11 -6.47
N PRO A 94 2.54 -0.99 -7.49
CA PRO A 94 1.64 -2.12 -7.57
C PRO A 94 1.67 -2.99 -6.31
N ILE A 95 0.48 -3.46 -5.88
CA ILE A 95 0.36 -4.41 -4.78
C ILE A 95 0.98 -5.74 -5.19
N THR A 96 1.90 -6.24 -4.37
CA THR A 96 2.62 -7.51 -4.58
C THR A 96 1.96 -8.66 -3.84
N GLY A 97 1.12 -8.37 -2.85
CA GLY A 97 0.37 -9.38 -2.12
C GLY A 97 -0.27 -8.87 -0.83
N TYR A 98 -0.77 -9.81 -0.03
CA TYR A 98 -1.49 -9.54 1.21
C TYR A 98 -0.97 -10.38 2.35
N ILE A 99 -0.94 -9.81 3.55
CA ILE A 99 -0.60 -10.48 4.80
C ILE A 99 -1.88 -10.67 5.60
N VAL A 100 -2.22 -11.92 5.90
CA VAL A 100 -3.37 -12.29 6.70
C VAL A 100 -2.93 -12.54 8.14
N GLU A 101 -3.66 -11.96 9.10
CA GLU A 101 -3.41 -12.12 10.53
C GLU A 101 -4.67 -12.57 11.24
N ARG A 102 -4.50 -13.41 12.27
CA ARG A 102 -5.58 -13.86 13.17
C ARG A 102 -5.32 -13.41 14.61
N CYS A 103 -6.38 -13.22 15.35
CA CYS A 103 -6.36 -13.00 16.80
C CYS A 103 -7.36 -13.94 17.46
N GLN A 104 -6.88 -14.87 18.30
CA GLN A 104 -7.72 -15.78 19.07
C GLN A 104 -8.36 -15.01 20.24
N GLN A 105 -9.62 -15.26 20.48
CA GLN A 105 -10.39 -14.64 21.55
C GLN A 105 -10.59 -15.60 22.76
N PRO A 106 -10.63 -15.09 24.02
CA PRO A 106 -10.30 -13.71 24.37
C PRO A 106 -8.82 -13.42 24.26
N GLY A 107 -8.44 -12.35 23.61
CA GLY A 107 -7.04 -11.96 23.44
C GLY A 107 -6.88 -10.76 22.50
N SER A 108 -5.68 -10.18 22.50
CA SER A 108 -5.35 -9.01 21.68
C SER A 108 -4.13 -9.25 20.76
N ARG A 109 -3.50 -10.42 20.83
CA ARG A 109 -2.31 -10.73 20.07
C ARG A 109 -2.65 -11.14 18.63
N TRP A 110 -2.16 -10.37 17.68
CA TRP A 110 -2.24 -10.70 16.26
C TRP A 110 -1.08 -11.59 15.83
N VAL A 111 -1.38 -12.64 15.08
CA VAL A 111 -0.42 -13.62 14.59
C VAL A 111 -0.59 -13.76 13.08
N LYS A 112 0.49 -13.60 12.32
CA LYS A 112 0.49 -13.85 10.87
C LYS A 112 0.20 -15.33 10.60
N VAL A 113 -0.74 -15.60 9.71
CA VAL A 113 -1.10 -16.96 9.29
C VAL A 113 -0.55 -17.29 7.91
N SER A 114 -0.35 -16.29 7.06
CA SER A 114 0.34 -16.45 5.79
C SER A 114 1.86 -16.37 6.00
N LYS A 115 2.59 -17.43 5.66
CA LYS A 115 4.06 -17.44 5.72
C LYS A 115 4.70 -16.47 4.73
N LYS A 116 4.04 -16.25 3.59
CA LYS A 116 4.38 -15.29 2.54
C LYS A 116 3.14 -14.47 2.21
N SER A 117 3.31 -13.32 1.60
CA SER A 117 2.18 -12.57 1.06
C SER A 117 1.50 -13.41 -0.03
N THR A 118 0.16 -13.45 0.02
CA THR A 118 -0.66 -14.08 -1.02
C THR A 118 -1.01 -13.05 -2.09
N PRO A 119 -0.91 -13.36 -3.39
CA PRO A 119 -1.29 -12.44 -4.44
C PRO A 119 -2.81 -12.28 -4.59
N ASP A 120 -3.57 -13.27 -4.12
CA ASP A 120 -5.02 -13.33 -4.28
C ASP A 120 -5.73 -12.51 -3.21
N THR A 121 -6.95 -12.06 -3.50
CA THR A 121 -7.86 -11.38 -2.57
C THR A 121 -8.76 -12.36 -1.79
N MET A 122 -8.31 -13.60 -1.69
CA MET A 122 -8.92 -14.69 -0.94
C MET A 122 -7.85 -15.54 -0.27
N TYR A 123 -8.13 -16.00 0.95
CA TYR A 123 -7.21 -16.88 1.68
C TYR A 123 -7.97 -17.80 2.64
N ALA A 124 -7.66 -19.10 2.60
CA ALA A 124 -8.17 -20.06 3.56
C ALA A 124 -7.20 -20.18 4.75
N VAL A 125 -7.65 -19.70 5.91
CA VAL A 125 -6.93 -19.86 7.19
C VAL A 125 -7.24 -21.23 7.74
N ASN A 126 -6.24 -22.09 7.78
CA ASN A 126 -6.35 -23.46 8.26
C ASN A 126 -5.77 -23.61 9.68
N GLU A 127 -5.85 -24.82 10.23
CA GLU A 127 -5.30 -25.18 11.54
C GLU A 127 -5.87 -24.31 12.67
N LEU A 128 -7.16 -24.02 12.59
CA LEU A 128 -7.91 -23.36 13.64
C LEU A 128 -8.49 -24.40 14.62
N ILE A 129 -8.67 -24.00 15.86
CA ILE A 129 -9.24 -24.84 16.92
C ILE A 129 -10.76 -24.77 16.85
N GLU A 130 -11.44 -25.92 16.78
CA GLU A 130 -12.90 -26.01 16.78
C GLU A 130 -13.48 -25.36 18.05
N ASN A 131 -14.65 -24.76 17.95
CA ASN A 131 -15.36 -24.03 19.00
C ASN A 131 -14.57 -22.88 19.64
N THR A 132 -13.61 -22.33 18.90
CA THR A 132 -12.82 -21.19 19.34
C THR A 132 -13.15 -19.97 18.50
N ASP A 133 -13.19 -18.81 19.12
CA ASP A 133 -13.48 -17.53 18.48
C ASP A 133 -12.20 -16.87 17.94
N TYR A 134 -12.27 -16.39 16.73
CA TYR A 134 -11.18 -15.66 16.09
C TYR A 134 -11.66 -14.37 15.43
N LYS A 135 -10.78 -13.39 15.39
CA LYS A 135 -10.87 -12.21 14.53
C LYS A 135 -9.75 -12.24 13.50
N PHE A 136 -10.02 -11.71 12.33
CA PHE A 136 -9.06 -11.66 11.23
C PHE A 136 -8.90 -10.24 10.73
N ARG A 137 -7.72 -9.91 10.20
CA ARG A 137 -7.45 -8.68 9.47
C ARG A 137 -6.42 -8.95 8.37
N VAL A 138 -6.40 -8.08 7.36
CA VAL A 138 -5.54 -8.22 6.18
C VAL A 138 -4.84 -6.90 5.91
N ALA A 139 -3.55 -6.94 5.60
CA ALA A 139 -2.77 -5.80 5.15
C ALA A 139 -2.26 -6.06 3.73
N ALA A 140 -2.28 -5.03 2.88
CA ALA A 140 -1.68 -5.09 1.55
C ALA A 140 -0.18 -4.77 1.62
N GLU A 141 0.59 -5.34 0.70
CA GLU A 141 2.04 -5.14 0.58
C GLU A 141 2.38 -4.69 -0.84
N ASN A 142 3.28 -3.73 -0.97
CA ASN A 142 3.87 -3.31 -2.23
C ASN A 142 5.42 -3.31 -2.12
N SER A 143 6.11 -2.80 -3.13
CA SER A 143 7.58 -2.73 -3.13
C SER A 143 8.17 -1.82 -2.04
N VAL A 144 7.39 -0.92 -1.45
CA VAL A 144 7.80 -0.02 -0.37
C VAL A 144 7.68 -0.72 0.98
N GLY A 145 6.60 -1.48 1.19
CA GLY A 145 6.38 -2.21 2.42
C GLY A 145 4.92 -2.63 2.63
N ILE A 146 4.63 -3.05 3.86
CA ILE A 146 3.29 -3.46 4.30
C ILE A 146 2.52 -2.24 4.75
N GLY A 147 1.32 -2.06 4.20
CA GLY A 147 0.39 -1.00 4.54
C GLY A 147 -0.35 -1.22 5.86
N LYS A 148 -1.25 -0.30 6.19
CA LYS A 148 -2.11 -0.41 7.38
C LYS A 148 -3.06 -1.61 7.22
N PRO A 149 -3.27 -2.44 8.27
CA PRO A 149 -4.26 -3.51 8.23
C PRO A 149 -5.69 -2.97 8.07
N SER A 150 -6.56 -3.80 7.51
CA SER A 150 -8.01 -3.56 7.47
C SER A 150 -8.60 -3.49 8.87
N GLU A 151 -9.84 -2.99 8.97
CA GLU A 151 -10.64 -3.22 10.17
C GLU A 151 -10.80 -4.74 10.38
N PRO A 152 -10.72 -5.19 11.65
CA PRO A 152 -10.90 -6.60 11.96
C PRO A 152 -12.32 -7.09 11.64
N THR A 153 -12.48 -8.37 11.30
CA THR A 153 -13.80 -9.01 11.26
C THR A 153 -14.47 -8.96 12.64
N SER A 154 -15.79 -9.13 12.66
CA SER A 154 -16.48 -9.57 13.89
C SER A 154 -15.86 -10.88 14.39
N SER A 155 -16.12 -11.24 15.65
CA SER A 155 -15.69 -12.54 16.20
C SER A 155 -16.39 -13.67 15.46
N ILE A 156 -15.61 -14.64 14.96
CA ILE A 156 -16.08 -15.79 14.19
C ILE A 156 -15.77 -17.05 14.98
N THR A 157 -16.81 -17.80 15.36
CA THR A 157 -16.65 -19.10 16.01
C THR A 157 -16.38 -20.18 14.95
N VAL A 158 -15.26 -20.87 15.07
CA VAL A 158 -14.86 -21.96 14.18
C VAL A 158 -15.68 -23.22 14.47
N LYS A 159 -16.75 -23.44 13.72
CA LYS A 159 -17.64 -24.60 13.82
C LYS A 159 -18.40 -24.78 12.53
N ILE A 160 -18.92 -25.99 12.27
CA ILE A 160 -19.84 -26.19 11.14
C ILE A 160 -21.12 -25.41 11.43
N PRO A 161 -21.59 -24.55 10.52
CA PRO A 161 -22.91 -23.91 10.66
C PRO A 161 -24.01 -24.98 10.72
N TYR A 162 -24.91 -24.87 11.71
CA TYR A 162 -26.05 -25.77 11.82
C TYR A 162 -26.85 -25.79 10.50
N GLY A 163 -27.03 -26.99 9.92
CA GLY A 163 -27.87 -27.20 8.72
C GLY A 163 -27.12 -27.44 7.40
N LYS A 164 -25.79 -27.54 7.41
CA LYS A 164 -24.99 -28.03 6.25
C LYS A 164 -24.31 -29.33 6.68
N SER A 165 -25.01 -30.43 6.48
CA SER A 165 -24.43 -31.79 6.49
C SER A 165 -24.08 -32.22 5.07
#